data_410a56c9d84091824fd997f8b01cba12
#
_entry.id   410a56c9d84091824fd997f8b01cba12
#
_cell.length_a   1.000
_cell.length_b   1.000
_cell.length_c   1.000
_cell.angle_alpha   90.00
_cell.angle_beta   90.00
_cell.angle_gamma   90.00
#
_symmetry.space_group_name_H-M   'P 1'
#
loop_
_entity.id
_entity.type
_entity.pdbx_description
1 polymer ?
#
loop_
_entity_poly.entity_id
_entity_poly.type
_entity_poly.pdbx_seq_one_letter_code
_entity_poly.pdbx_strand_id
1 'polypeptide(L)'
;VRVSVSSAGAEADAFSGQLLGVDVSGDGRFIAFASFATNLVLGDLNASSDIFVRDRLNSTTERVSLTNAGAEADWTSRSATISDDGNIVAFDSAATNLVLSDLNGSPDCFVRDRAAGTTTIISVAEDDTQGSSYSRGPMVSGDGKVVCFESFASELVSDDTNGVLDAFRYHIPSGELVRLSVGLAGQGDGSSVWARPTYDGSLSVIVT
;
A
#
# COMPACT_ATOMS: atom_id res chain seq x y z
N VAL A 1 14.31 -13.94 -14.20
CA VAL A 1 15.20 -13.66 -13.05
C VAL A 1 14.40 -13.76 -11.79
N ARG A 2 14.89 -14.50 -10.78
CA ARG A 2 14.27 -14.55 -9.45
C ARG A 2 14.55 -13.24 -8.73
N VAL A 3 13.52 -12.65 -8.08
CA VAL A 3 13.62 -11.39 -7.34
C VAL A 3 13.51 -11.59 -5.82
N SER A 4 12.88 -12.69 -5.39
CA SER A 4 12.79 -13.08 -3.98
C SER A 4 14.11 -13.70 -3.49
N VAL A 5 15.14 -12.86 -3.42
CA VAL A 5 16.49 -13.20 -2.96
C VAL A 5 17.01 -12.09 -2.08
N SER A 6 17.84 -12.44 -1.09
CA SER A 6 18.55 -11.47 -0.25
C SER A 6 19.57 -10.66 -1.06
N SER A 7 20.12 -9.59 -0.49
CA SER A 7 21.23 -8.84 -1.12
C SER A 7 22.49 -9.69 -1.31
N ALA A 8 22.66 -10.76 -0.54
CA ALA A 8 23.75 -11.75 -0.70
C ALA A 8 23.41 -12.83 -1.74
N GLY A 9 22.24 -12.82 -2.34
CA GLY A 9 21.79 -13.79 -3.34
C GLY A 9 21.17 -15.07 -2.77
N ALA A 10 20.95 -15.17 -1.45
CA ALA A 10 20.24 -16.29 -0.86
C ALA A 10 18.75 -16.26 -1.26
N GLU A 11 18.22 -17.40 -1.64
CA GLU A 11 16.80 -17.55 -1.98
C GLU A 11 15.91 -17.38 -0.74
N ALA A 12 14.71 -16.82 -0.95
CA ALA A 12 13.71 -16.72 0.09
C ALA A 12 13.40 -18.11 0.69
N ASP A 13 13.38 -18.22 2.02
CA ASP A 13 13.11 -19.45 2.78
C ASP A 13 11.60 -19.75 2.93
N ALA A 14 10.74 -18.83 2.51
CA ALA A 14 9.29 -19.00 2.53
C ALA A 14 8.61 -18.37 1.29
N PHE A 15 7.28 -18.41 1.26
CA PHE A 15 6.48 -17.92 0.13
C PHE A 15 6.69 -16.43 -0.14
N SER A 16 6.82 -16.08 -1.44
CA SER A 16 6.94 -14.72 -1.94
C SER A 16 5.97 -14.48 -3.09
N GLY A 17 5.38 -13.28 -3.16
CA GLY A 17 4.45 -12.91 -4.23
C GLY A 17 3.09 -13.63 -4.13
N GLN A 18 2.82 -14.35 -3.06
CA GLN A 18 1.55 -15.06 -2.88
C GLN A 18 0.44 -14.06 -2.50
N LEU A 19 -0.67 -14.18 -3.25
CA LEU A 19 -1.98 -13.57 -2.96
C LEU A 19 -2.19 -12.09 -3.30
N LEU A 20 -1.30 -11.28 -3.67
CA LEU A 20 -1.59 -9.87 -4.07
C LEU A 20 -0.30 -9.03 -3.95
N GLY A 21 0.44 -8.86 -4.99
CA GLY A 21 1.39 -7.80 -4.97
C GLY A 21 2.80 -8.22 -5.34
N VAL A 22 2.99 -8.34 -6.62
CA VAL A 22 4.27 -8.10 -7.27
C VAL A 22 4.03 -6.96 -8.25
N ASP A 23 4.75 -5.89 -8.10
CA ASP A 23 4.70 -4.77 -9.01
C ASP A 23 6.11 -4.33 -9.39
N VAL A 24 6.23 -3.62 -10.52
CA VAL A 24 7.52 -3.29 -11.12
C VAL A 24 7.56 -1.83 -11.54
N SER A 25 8.64 -1.12 -11.21
CA SER A 25 8.87 0.26 -11.66
C SER A 25 8.91 0.39 -13.18
N GLY A 26 8.65 1.58 -13.69
CA GLY A 26 8.53 1.83 -15.14
C GLY A 26 9.73 1.43 -15.97
N ASP A 27 10.94 1.49 -15.41
CA ASP A 27 12.18 1.04 -16.04
C ASP A 27 12.53 -0.45 -15.80
N GLY A 28 11.70 -1.15 -15.01
CA GLY A 28 11.91 -2.55 -14.63
C GLY A 28 13.04 -2.78 -13.64
N ARG A 29 13.59 -1.74 -13.02
CA ARG A 29 14.70 -1.83 -12.07
C ARG A 29 14.25 -2.30 -10.70
N PHE A 30 13.19 -1.70 -10.16
CA PHE A 30 12.68 -1.99 -8.83
C PHE A 30 11.47 -2.92 -8.91
N ILE A 31 11.45 -3.95 -8.07
CA ILE A 31 10.31 -4.84 -7.93
C ILE A 31 9.88 -4.84 -6.47
N ALA A 32 8.63 -4.39 -6.21
CA ALA A 32 7.99 -4.52 -4.92
C ALA A 32 7.26 -5.85 -4.83
N PHE A 33 7.36 -6.54 -3.70
CA PHE A 33 6.68 -7.81 -3.48
C PHE A 33 6.47 -8.11 -1.99
N ALA A 34 5.42 -8.87 -1.68
CA ALA A 34 5.20 -9.38 -0.34
C ALA A 34 5.88 -10.75 -0.16
N SER A 35 6.41 -11.02 1.02
CA SER A 35 7.04 -12.29 1.35
C SER A 35 6.95 -12.62 2.84
N PHE A 36 6.77 -13.92 3.14
CA PHE A 36 6.89 -14.49 4.49
C PHE A 36 8.31 -14.95 4.82
N ALA A 37 9.27 -14.72 3.92
CA ALA A 37 10.64 -15.18 4.10
C ALA A 37 11.39 -14.33 5.11
N THR A 38 12.02 -14.98 6.09
CA THR A 38 12.73 -14.33 7.19
C THR A 38 14.19 -14.04 6.89
N ASN A 39 14.70 -14.49 5.73
CA ASN A 39 16.11 -14.41 5.36
C ASN A 39 16.43 -13.39 4.25
N LEU A 40 15.45 -12.61 3.79
CA LEU A 40 15.66 -11.62 2.73
C LEU A 40 16.45 -10.40 3.22
N VAL A 41 16.24 -10.01 4.48
CA VAL A 41 16.96 -8.95 5.18
C VAL A 41 17.34 -9.42 6.59
N LEU A 42 18.27 -8.71 7.23
CA LEU A 42 18.59 -8.97 8.63
C LEU A 42 17.51 -8.37 9.56
N GLY A 43 17.22 -9.04 10.66
CA GLY A 43 16.28 -8.53 11.68
C GLY A 43 14.82 -8.64 11.27
N ASP A 44 14.49 -9.63 10.46
CA ASP A 44 13.11 -10.03 10.21
C ASP A 44 12.71 -11.06 11.27
N LEU A 45 11.90 -10.64 12.22
CA LEU A 45 11.60 -11.39 13.47
C LEU A 45 10.11 -11.55 13.74
N ASN A 46 9.24 -10.86 12.97
CA ASN A 46 7.80 -10.85 13.23
C ASN A 46 7.07 -12.13 12.78
N ALA A 47 7.74 -13.00 12.01
CA ALA A 47 7.16 -14.23 11.43
C ALA A 47 5.88 -13.96 10.59
N SER A 48 5.76 -12.77 10.02
CA SER A 48 4.63 -12.29 9.23
C SER A 48 5.06 -11.99 7.80
N SER A 49 4.11 -11.69 6.92
CA SER A 49 4.45 -11.19 5.58
C SER A 49 4.85 -9.74 5.65
N ASP A 50 5.98 -9.42 5.08
CA ASP A 50 6.52 -8.08 4.90
C ASP A 50 6.56 -7.65 3.43
N ILE A 51 6.69 -6.35 3.20
CA ILE A 51 6.89 -5.79 1.87
C ILE A 51 8.36 -5.52 1.64
N PHE A 52 8.85 -6.04 0.52
CA PHE A 52 10.24 -5.90 0.08
C PHE A 52 10.32 -5.20 -1.27
N VAL A 53 11.43 -4.50 -1.48
CA VAL A 53 11.81 -3.96 -2.80
C VAL A 53 13.16 -4.55 -3.20
N ARG A 54 13.20 -5.16 -4.39
CA ARG A 54 14.42 -5.61 -5.04
C ARG A 54 14.90 -4.58 -6.04
N ASP A 55 16.10 -4.02 -5.86
CA ASP A 55 16.83 -3.30 -6.88
C ASP A 55 17.64 -4.31 -7.73
N ARG A 56 17.21 -4.52 -8.96
CA ARG A 56 17.87 -5.47 -9.87
C ARG A 56 19.22 -4.96 -10.36
N LEU A 57 19.40 -3.65 -10.44
CA LEU A 57 20.66 -3.05 -10.92
C LEU A 57 21.76 -3.21 -9.86
N ASN A 58 21.44 -2.86 -8.61
CA ASN A 58 22.42 -2.92 -7.50
C ASN A 58 22.42 -4.28 -6.79
N SER A 59 21.52 -5.19 -7.17
CA SER A 59 21.37 -6.51 -6.52
C SER A 59 21.11 -6.41 -5.01
N THR A 60 20.35 -5.41 -4.57
CA THR A 60 19.96 -5.22 -3.17
C THR A 60 18.49 -5.54 -2.93
N THR A 61 18.16 -6.06 -1.77
CA THR A 61 16.79 -6.25 -1.27
C THR A 61 16.67 -5.50 0.04
N GLU A 62 15.62 -4.69 0.17
CA GLU A 62 15.29 -4.00 1.40
C GLU A 62 13.84 -4.27 1.79
N ARG A 63 13.53 -4.23 3.09
CA ARG A 63 12.17 -4.21 3.61
C ARG A 63 11.67 -2.78 3.66
N VAL A 64 10.40 -2.55 3.25
CA VAL A 64 9.78 -1.22 3.23
C VAL A 64 8.57 -1.11 4.15
N SER A 65 8.03 -2.23 4.65
CA SER A 65 7.03 -2.26 5.72
C SER A 65 7.68 -1.93 7.07
N LEU A 66 8.08 -0.68 7.22
CA LEU A 66 8.84 -0.16 8.35
C LEU A 66 8.15 1.06 8.95
N THR A 67 8.29 1.22 10.27
CA THR A 67 7.96 2.48 10.95
C THR A 67 8.88 3.61 10.50
N ASN A 68 8.56 4.85 10.85
CA ASN A 68 9.43 6.01 10.61
C ASN A 68 10.77 5.94 11.38
N ALA A 69 10.83 5.13 12.44
CA ALA A 69 12.06 4.85 13.18
C ALA A 69 12.85 3.66 12.61
N GLY A 70 12.36 3.01 11.54
CA GLY A 70 13.01 1.87 10.92
C GLY A 70 12.75 0.52 11.62
N ALA A 71 11.80 0.46 12.58
CA ALA A 71 11.38 -0.81 13.15
C ALA A 71 10.47 -1.57 12.18
N GLU A 72 10.48 -2.91 12.25
CA GLU A 72 9.59 -3.74 11.44
C GLU A 72 8.11 -3.60 11.85
N ALA A 73 7.22 -3.89 10.90
CA ALA A 73 5.80 -4.05 11.16
C ALA A 73 5.56 -5.18 12.16
N ASP A 74 4.64 -5.01 13.12
CA ASP A 74 4.32 -6.04 14.11
C ASP A 74 3.35 -7.11 13.57
N TRP A 75 2.78 -6.90 12.36
CA TRP A 75 1.86 -7.84 11.72
C TRP A 75 1.99 -7.82 10.20
N THR A 76 1.16 -8.60 9.52
CA THR A 76 1.19 -8.87 8.08
C THR A 76 0.96 -7.64 7.22
N SER A 77 1.83 -7.42 6.23
CA SER A 77 1.71 -6.44 5.13
C SER A 77 1.55 -7.14 3.78
N ARG A 78 0.76 -6.56 2.85
CA ARG A 78 0.36 -7.17 1.56
C ARG A 78 0.18 -6.12 0.47
N SER A 79 -0.20 -6.58 -0.74
CA SER A 79 -0.71 -5.75 -1.86
C SER A 79 0.25 -4.65 -2.30
N ALA A 80 1.55 -4.95 -2.37
CA ALA A 80 2.56 -3.97 -2.73
C ALA A 80 2.40 -3.47 -4.17
N THR A 81 2.38 -2.15 -4.36
CA THR A 81 2.54 -1.47 -5.65
C THR A 81 3.63 -0.40 -5.56
N ILE A 82 4.24 -0.06 -6.69
CA ILE A 82 5.42 0.82 -6.73
C ILE A 82 5.33 1.83 -7.87
N SER A 83 5.75 3.07 -7.62
CA SER A 83 5.85 4.11 -8.65
C SER A 83 6.94 3.80 -9.69
N ASP A 84 6.85 4.45 -10.86
CA ASP A 84 7.79 4.19 -11.97
C ASP A 84 9.24 4.54 -11.67
N ASP A 85 9.48 5.51 -10.79
CA ASP A 85 10.82 5.86 -10.31
C ASP A 85 11.30 4.92 -9.18
N GLY A 86 10.43 4.03 -8.70
CA GLY A 86 10.69 3.11 -7.61
C GLY A 86 10.74 3.74 -6.22
N ASN A 87 10.35 5.01 -6.06
CA ASN A 87 10.45 5.70 -4.77
C ASN A 87 9.24 5.47 -3.86
N ILE A 88 8.02 5.54 -4.40
CA ILE A 88 6.80 5.41 -3.63
C ILE A 88 6.30 3.97 -3.69
N VAL A 89 6.12 3.34 -2.53
CA VAL A 89 5.51 2.01 -2.40
C VAL A 89 4.24 2.13 -1.58
N ALA A 90 3.11 1.70 -2.16
CA ALA A 90 1.85 1.60 -1.45
C ALA A 90 1.56 0.14 -1.10
N PHE A 91 1.01 -0.10 0.09
CA PHE A 91 0.69 -1.45 0.58
C PHE A 91 -0.42 -1.39 1.63
N ASP A 92 -1.11 -2.49 1.86
CA ASP A 92 -1.99 -2.65 3.03
C ASP A 92 -1.31 -3.46 4.13
N SER A 93 -1.62 -3.14 5.36
CA SER A 93 -1.05 -3.80 6.52
C SER A 93 -2.05 -3.87 7.68
N ALA A 94 -2.01 -4.98 8.41
CA ALA A 94 -2.69 -5.15 9.69
C ALA A 94 -1.80 -4.81 10.89
N ALA A 95 -0.59 -4.29 10.65
CA ALA A 95 0.33 -3.89 11.70
C ALA A 95 -0.14 -2.61 12.39
N THR A 96 -0.10 -2.60 13.71
CA THR A 96 -0.57 -1.48 14.55
C THR A 96 0.52 -0.49 14.92
N ASN A 97 1.77 -0.78 14.54
CA ASN A 97 2.94 0.02 14.94
C ASN A 97 3.55 0.88 13.84
N LEU A 98 3.11 0.73 12.58
CA LEU A 98 3.69 1.46 11.43
C LEU A 98 3.61 2.97 11.61
N VAL A 99 2.49 3.46 12.16
CA VAL A 99 2.29 4.85 12.58
C VAL A 99 1.66 4.89 13.96
N LEU A 100 1.89 5.99 14.72
CA LEU A 100 1.38 6.13 16.08
C LEU A 100 -0.13 6.34 16.15
N SER A 101 -0.74 6.78 15.05
CA SER A 101 -2.18 7.05 14.95
C SER A 101 -3.02 5.84 14.54
N ASP A 102 -2.41 4.68 14.33
CA ASP A 102 -3.15 3.46 14.02
C ASP A 102 -3.70 2.85 15.31
N LEU A 103 -5.01 2.99 15.50
CA LEU A 103 -5.71 2.64 16.75
C LEU A 103 -6.94 1.75 16.52
N ASN A 104 -7.36 1.49 15.26
CA ASN A 104 -8.59 0.77 14.96
C ASN A 104 -8.43 -0.77 15.02
N GLY A 105 -7.20 -1.29 14.96
CA GLY A 105 -6.91 -2.73 14.91
C GLY A 105 -7.41 -3.43 13.65
N SER A 106 -7.70 -2.68 12.59
CA SER A 106 -8.10 -3.17 11.27
C SER A 106 -6.95 -2.99 10.27
N PRO A 107 -6.93 -3.73 9.17
CA PRO A 107 -5.97 -3.46 8.10
C PRO A 107 -6.20 -2.09 7.46
N ASP A 108 -5.12 -1.34 7.28
CA ASP A 108 -5.09 -0.01 6.70
C ASP A 108 -4.20 0.07 5.46
N CYS A 109 -4.36 1.13 4.67
CA CYS A 109 -3.50 1.43 3.53
C CYS A 109 -2.41 2.42 3.90
N PHE A 110 -1.19 2.12 3.50
CA PHE A 110 0.02 2.89 3.79
C PHE A 110 0.79 3.25 2.52
N VAL A 111 1.55 4.33 2.62
CA VAL A 111 2.55 4.74 1.64
C VAL A 111 3.92 4.82 2.32
N ARG A 112 4.92 4.18 1.70
CA ARG A 112 6.33 4.34 2.04
C ARG A 112 7.02 5.21 1.00
N ASP A 113 7.51 6.38 1.40
CA ASP A 113 8.51 7.13 0.64
C ASP A 113 9.90 6.57 1.02
N ARG A 114 10.52 5.86 0.07
CA ARG A 114 11.82 5.20 0.30
C ARG A 114 12.95 6.20 0.45
N ALA A 115 12.92 7.31 -0.30
CA ALA A 115 13.95 8.34 -0.24
C ALA A 115 13.87 9.15 1.05
N ALA A 116 12.67 9.50 1.50
CA ALA A 116 12.46 10.19 2.78
C ALA A 116 12.58 9.24 3.99
N GLY A 117 12.40 7.94 3.79
CA GLY A 117 12.35 6.96 4.86
C GLY A 117 11.09 7.07 5.73
N THR A 118 9.98 7.58 5.18
CA THR A 118 8.73 7.80 5.92
C THR A 118 7.62 6.85 5.50
N THR A 119 6.83 6.40 6.48
CA THR A 119 5.59 5.66 6.29
C THR A 119 4.43 6.52 6.75
N THR A 120 3.39 6.62 5.92
CA THR A 120 2.19 7.41 6.17
C THR A 120 0.97 6.53 5.97
N ILE A 121 0.01 6.57 6.88
CA ILE A 121 -1.32 5.99 6.70
C ILE A 121 -2.12 6.90 5.77
N ILE A 122 -2.84 6.31 4.81
CA ILE A 122 -3.63 7.07 3.82
C ILE A 122 -5.13 6.76 3.89
N SER A 123 -5.53 5.75 4.67
CA SER A 123 -6.93 5.39 4.94
C SER A 123 -7.46 6.19 6.13
N VAL A 124 -7.36 7.51 6.03
CA VAL A 124 -7.81 8.49 7.02
C VAL A 124 -8.64 9.60 6.35
N ALA A 125 -9.60 10.15 7.08
CA ALA A 125 -10.38 11.30 6.63
C ALA A 125 -9.52 12.57 6.59
N GLU A 126 -10.06 13.65 6.03
CA GLU A 126 -9.37 14.94 5.91
C GLU A 126 -8.95 15.55 7.26
N ASP A 127 -9.62 15.20 8.34
CA ASP A 127 -9.32 15.64 9.70
C ASP A 127 -8.40 14.66 10.47
N ASP A 128 -7.74 13.74 9.76
CA ASP A 128 -6.92 12.66 10.30
C ASP A 128 -7.70 11.60 11.11
N THR A 129 -9.03 11.59 11.05
CA THR A 129 -9.83 10.52 11.64
C THR A 129 -9.56 9.22 10.90
N GLN A 130 -9.10 8.20 11.62
CA GLN A 130 -8.88 6.87 11.07
C GLN A 130 -10.22 6.18 10.78
N GLY A 131 -10.30 5.47 9.65
CA GLY A 131 -11.46 4.65 9.35
C GLY A 131 -11.67 3.54 10.38
N SER A 132 -12.92 3.24 10.73
CA SER A 132 -13.26 2.19 11.71
C SER A 132 -13.22 0.78 11.14
N SER A 133 -13.07 0.63 9.83
CA SER A 133 -13.08 -0.66 9.12
C SER A 133 -11.87 -0.80 8.20
N TYR A 134 -11.70 -1.99 7.63
CA TYR A 134 -10.52 -2.29 6.85
C TYR A 134 -10.47 -1.57 5.50
N SER A 135 -9.25 -1.18 5.13
CA SER A 135 -8.88 -0.65 3.83
C SER A 135 -7.84 -1.55 3.18
N ARG A 136 -7.87 -1.66 1.83
CA ARG A 136 -7.04 -2.66 1.13
C ARG A 136 -6.74 -2.30 -0.32
N GLY A 137 -5.81 -3.06 -0.91
CA GLY A 137 -5.54 -3.07 -2.35
C GLY A 137 -5.06 -1.74 -2.89
N PRO A 138 -4.12 -1.04 -2.24
CA PRO A 138 -3.66 0.24 -2.72
C PRO A 138 -2.88 0.10 -4.03
N MET A 139 -3.12 1.03 -4.95
CA MET A 139 -2.48 1.11 -6.26
C MET A 139 -1.93 2.51 -6.48
N VAL A 140 -0.62 2.64 -6.55
CA VAL A 140 0.05 3.92 -6.77
C VAL A 140 0.11 4.26 -8.27
N SER A 141 -0.02 5.54 -8.63
CA SER A 141 0.21 6.06 -9.98
C SER A 141 1.68 5.97 -10.37
N GLY A 142 1.98 5.91 -11.68
CA GLY A 142 3.36 5.84 -12.15
C GLY A 142 4.21 7.04 -11.71
N ASP A 143 3.63 8.23 -11.62
CA ASP A 143 4.31 9.44 -11.14
C ASP A 143 4.44 9.52 -9.60
N GLY A 144 3.91 8.53 -8.88
CA GLY A 144 4.02 8.42 -7.42
C GLY A 144 3.22 9.45 -6.62
N LYS A 145 2.21 10.11 -7.22
CA LYS A 145 1.46 11.18 -6.53
C LYS A 145 0.07 10.79 -6.05
N VAL A 146 -0.49 9.74 -6.64
CA VAL A 146 -1.86 9.31 -6.35
C VAL A 146 -1.86 7.85 -5.95
N VAL A 147 -2.67 7.50 -4.94
CA VAL A 147 -2.99 6.11 -4.60
C VAL A 147 -4.50 5.93 -4.65
N CYS A 148 -4.96 4.91 -5.37
CA CYS A 148 -6.33 4.43 -5.26
C CYS A 148 -6.38 3.22 -4.34
N PHE A 149 -7.42 3.10 -3.53
CA PHE A 149 -7.62 1.97 -2.63
C PHE A 149 -9.12 1.72 -2.38
N GLU A 150 -9.43 0.63 -1.70
CA GLU A 150 -10.78 0.25 -1.33
C GLU A 150 -10.93 0.30 0.19
N SER A 151 -12.10 0.74 0.68
CA SER A 151 -12.40 0.77 2.11
C SER A 151 -13.88 0.52 2.41
N PHE A 152 -14.15 -0.14 3.55
CA PHE A 152 -15.48 -0.23 4.17
C PHE A 152 -15.73 0.85 5.23
N ALA A 153 -14.75 1.72 5.48
CA ALA A 153 -14.87 2.74 6.51
C ALA A 153 -15.70 3.91 6.01
N SER A 154 -16.87 4.10 6.59
CA SER A 154 -17.80 5.18 6.24
C SER A 154 -17.36 6.56 6.74
N GLU A 155 -16.40 6.60 7.66
CA GLU A 155 -15.89 7.85 8.24
C GLU A 155 -14.89 8.57 7.34
N LEU A 156 -14.37 7.91 6.32
CA LEU A 156 -13.38 8.52 5.42
C LEU A 156 -13.90 9.75 4.69
N VAL A 157 -15.20 9.76 4.37
CA VAL A 157 -15.89 10.92 3.80
C VAL A 157 -17.26 11.07 4.44
N SER A 158 -17.72 12.31 4.63
CA SER A 158 -18.94 12.61 5.39
C SER A 158 -20.25 12.16 4.72
N ASP A 159 -20.23 11.86 3.43
CA ASP A 159 -21.40 11.46 2.64
C ASP A 159 -21.46 9.95 2.35
N ASP A 160 -20.62 9.15 3.00
CA ASP A 160 -20.69 7.69 2.93
C ASP A 160 -21.72 7.15 3.92
N THR A 161 -22.83 6.63 3.38
CA THR A 161 -23.98 6.17 4.16
C THR A 161 -24.46 4.77 3.76
N ASN A 162 -23.82 4.11 2.79
CA ASN A 162 -24.28 2.83 2.25
C ASN A 162 -23.72 1.60 2.99
N GLY A 163 -22.60 1.74 3.72
CA GLY A 163 -21.96 0.65 4.47
C GLY A 163 -21.41 -0.47 3.59
N VAL A 164 -21.05 -0.19 2.34
CA VAL A 164 -20.43 -1.13 1.40
C VAL A 164 -19.00 -0.73 1.11
N LEU A 165 -18.30 -1.57 0.36
CA LEU A 165 -16.93 -1.30 -0.06
C LEU A 165 -16.91 -0.19 -1.12
N ASP A 166 -16.28 0.92 -0.80
CA ASP A 166 -16.12 2.06 -1.69
C ASP A 166 -14.68 2.21 -2.20
N ALA A 167 -14.52 2.85 -3.35
CA ALA A 167 -13.25 3.16 -3.96
C ALA A 167 -12.84 4.60 -3.67
N PHE A 168 -11.60 4.80 -3.25
CA PHE A 168 -11.03 6.09 -2.88
C PHE A 168 -9.78 6.42 -3.69
N ARG A 169 -9.51 7.72 -3.80
CA ARG A 169 -8.28 8.29 -4.34
C ARG A 169 -7.66 9.19 -3.29
N TYR A 170 -6.40 8.93 -2.96
CA TYR A 170 -5.59 9.76 -2.09
C TYR A 170 -4.49 10.46 -2.88
N HIS A 171 -4.37 11.78 -2.76
CA HIS A 171 -3.32 12.57 -3.40
C HIS A 171 -2.21 12.85 -2.40
N ILE A 172 -1.08 12.17 -2.54
CA ILE A 172 0.04 12.16 -1.59
C ILE A 172 0.56 13.58 -1.25
N PRO A 173 0.81 14.49 -2.25
CA PRO A 173 1.36 15.80 -1.93
C PRO A 173 0.44 16.73 -1.12
N SER A 174 -0.89 16.61 -1.26
CA SER A 174 -1.84 17.49 -0.56
C SER A 174 -2.53 16.82 0.63
N GLY A 175 -2.48 15.48 0.73
CA GLY A 175 -3.28 14.73 1.71
C GLY A 175 -4.77 14.64 1.37
N GLU A 176 -5.19 15.10 0.18
CA GLU A 176 -6.59 15.09 -0.23
C GLU A 176 -7.09 13.67 -0.46
N LEU A 177 -8.20 13.31 0.19
CA LEU A 177 -8.93 12.06 -0.02
C LEU A 177 -10.27 12.33 -0.71
N VAL A 178 -10.56 11.57 -1.77
CA VAL A 178 -11.80 11.67 -2.54
C VAL A 178 -12.39 10.30 -2.76
N ARG A 179 -13.70 10.12 -2.50
CA ARG A 179 -14.43 8.92 -2.91
C ARG A 179 -14.68 8.96 -4.42
N LEU A 180 -14.38 7.84 -5.10
CA LEU A 180 -14.55 7.68 -6.54
C LEU A 180 -15.87 6.98 -6.91
N SER A 181 -16.41 6.15 -6.01
CA SER A 181 -17.61 5.35 -6.19
C SER A 181 -18.89 6.19 -6.04
N VAL A 182 -19.02 7.24 -6.89
CA VAL A 182 -20.15 8.15 -6.93
C VAL A 182 -20.80 8.13 -8.32
N GLY A 183 -22.12 7.94 -8.37
CA GLY A 183 -22.92 8.04 -9.59
C GLY A 183 -23.46 9.46 -9.82
N LEU A 184 -24.17 9.66 -10.93
CA LEU A 184 -24.84 10.94 -11.25
C LEU A 184 -25.87 11.38 -10.21
N ALA A 185 -26.43 10.43 -9.44
CA ALA A 185 -27.43 10.68 -8.39
C ALA A 185 -26.81 10.74 -6.99
N GLY A 186 -25.50 10.68 -6.84
CA GLY A 186 -24.80 10.63 -5.56
C GLY A 186 -24.07 9.30 -5.34
N GLN A 187 -24.05 8.81 -4.11
CA GLN A 187 -23.39 7.57 -3.71
C GLN A 187 -23.90 6.35 -4.49
N GLY A 188 -23.00 5.46 -4.89
CA GLY A 188 -23.34 4.16 -5.46
C GLY A 188 -24.06 3.27 -4.43
N ASP A 189 -24.91 2.37 -4.90
CA ASP A 189 -25.68 1.44 -4.08
C ASP A 189 -25.02 0.05 -3.95
N GLY A 190 -23.93 -0.18 -4.66
CA GLY A 190 -23.16 -1.43 -4.67
C GLY A 190 -21.68 -1.22 -4.35
N SER A 191 -21.00 -2.32 -4.00
CA SER A 191 -19.56 -2.30 -3.76
C SER A 191 -18.80 -1.93 -5.03
N SER A 192 -17.83 -1.05 -4.91
CA SER A 192 -16.91 -0.65 -5.99
C SER A 192 -15.52 -1.18 -5.71
N VAL A 193 -14.93 -1.88 -6.67
CA VAL A 193 -13.65 -2.56 -6.53
C VAL A 193 -12.70 -2.22 -7.68
N TRP A 194 -11.39 -2.47 -7.48
CA TRP A 194 -10.35 -2.32 -8.49
C TRP A 194 -10.19 -0.88 -9.03
N ALA A 195 -10.17 0.11 -8.13
CA ALA A 195 -9.81 1.46 -8.50
C ALA A 195 -8.33 1.54 -8.90
N ARG A 196 -8.06 2.01 -10.12
CA ARG A 196 -6.69 2.13 -10.65
C ARG A 196 -6.44 3.55 -11.13
N PRO A 197 -5.37 4.21 -10.67
CA PRO A 197 -4.98 5.50 -11.22
C PRO A 197 -4.32 5.31 -12.60
N THR A 198 -4.45 6.32 -13.47
CA THR A 198 -3.57 6.44 -14.65
C THR A 198 -2.14 6.75 -14.22
N TYR A 199 -1.20 6.74 -15.17
CA TYR A 199 0.21 7.02 -14.92
C TYR A 199 0.42 8.34 -14.14
N ASP A 200 -0.24 9.40 -14.54
CA ASP A 200 -0.16 10.74 -13.94
C ASP A 200 -1.22 10.99 -12.83
N GLY A 201 -1.99 9.96 -12.46
CA GLY A 201 -3.04 10.07 -11.46
C GLY A 201 -4.22 10.98 -11.85
N SER A 202 -4.27 11.48 -13.09
CA SER A 202 -5.31 12.41 -13.55
C SER A 202 -6.69 11.77 -13.68
N LEU A 203 -6.74 10.45 -13.88
CA LEU A 203 -7.96 9.65 -13.99
C LEU A 203 -7.83 8.39 -13.13
N SER A 204 -8.96 7.95 -12.57
CA SER A 204 -9.05 6.65 -11.93
C SER A 204 -10.20 5.85 -12.54
N VAL A 205 -9.97 4.57 -12.79
CA VAL A 205 -10.98 3.63 -13.33
C VAL A 205 -11.46 2.74 -12.21
N ILE A 206 -12.77 2.63 -12.06
CA ILE A 206 -13.42 1.72 -11.09
C ILE A 206 -14.19 0.66 -11.87
N VAL A 207 -14.23 -0.53 -11.32
CA VAL A 207 -15.13 -1.62 -11.73
C VAL A 207 -16.21 -1.75 -10.65
N THR A 208 -17.45 -1.61 -11.04
CA THR A 208 -18.65 -1.73 -10.16
C THR A 208 -19.36 -3.05 -10.41
#